data_a2eb9a34192a53124f3652cf8fcce845
#
_entry.id   a2eb9a34192a53124f3652cf8fcce845
#
_cell.length_a   1.000
_cell.length_b   1.000
_cell.length_c   1.000
_cell.angle_alpha   90.00
_cell.angle_beta   90.00
_cell.angle_gamma   90.00
#
_symmetry.space_group_name_H-M   'P 1'
#
loop_
_entity.id
_entity.type
_entity.pdbx_description
1 polymer ?
#
loop_
_entity_poly.entity_id
_entity_poly.type
_entity_poly.pdbx_seq_one_letter_code
_entity_poly.pdbx_strand_id
1 'polypeptide(L)'
;MWGGFKNVLIYAAIQIPMNLILSLVAALILDSQRIRHIAVPRILLFLPYAVPGVIAALMWGYIYGDKYGLFGQIAGMFGVAAPNMLSKQLMLFAIANICTWCFLGYNMLIYYSALIGIPNDLYESARIDGASELRIAWSVKIPQIKSTIVMTVLFSVIGTLQLFNEPNILRTSAPDVINSGYTPNIYTYNLAFNGQNVNYAAAVSLVVGIIVMALVAVVKIIGNKWENK
;
A
#
# COMPACT_ATOMS: atom_id res chain seq x y z
N MET A 1 10.31 -0.23 21.33
CA MET A 1 10.60 -1.09 20.17
C MET A 1 9.46 -2.06 19.84
N TRP A 2 9.00 -2.94 20.77
CA TRP A 2 7.92 -3.92 20.51
C TRP A 2 6.59 -3.30 20.06
N GLY A 3 6.19 -2.17 20.65
CA GLY A 3 5.00 -1.43 20.18
C GLY A 3 5.10 -0.98 18.73
N GLY A 4 6.29 -0.59 18.28
CA GLY A 4 6.53 -0.20 16.89
C GLY A 4 6.39 -1.38 15.91
N PHE A 5 6.86 -2.58 16.27
CA PHE A 5 6.61 -3.79 15.47
C PHE A 5 5.12 -4.11 15.36
N LYS A 6 4.39 -4.02 16.49
CA LYS A 6 2.92 -4.21 16.48
C LYS A 6 2.23 -3.24 15.51
N ASN A 7 2.60 -1.97 15.54
CA ASN A 7 2.04 -0.96 14.65
C ASN A 7 2.32 -1.28 13.18
N VAL A 8 3.55 -1.68 12.84
CA VAL A 8 3.92 -2.06 11.47
C VAL A 8 3.18 -3.30 11.01
N LEU A 9 2.97 -4.31 11.88
CA LEU A 9 2.19 -5.50 11.51
C LEU A 9 0.71 -5.18 11.28
N ILE A 10 0.10 -4.34 12.13
CA ILE A 10 -1.29 -3.88 11.93
C ILE A 10 -1.38 -3.06 10.63
N TYR A 11 -0.44 -2.15 10.41
CA TYR A 11 -0.35 -1.37 9.18
C TYR A 11 -0.24 -2.27 7.95
N ALA A 12 0.66 -3.26 7.96
CA ALA A 12 0.82 -4.22 6.88
C ALA A 12 -0.47 -4.99 6.58
N ALA A 13 -1.18 -5.43 7.62
CA ALA A 13 -2.44 -6.15 7.50
C ALA A 13 -3.56 -5.29 6.87
N ILE A 14 -3.50 -3.98 7.00
CA ILE A 14 -4.45 -3.04 6.37
C ILE A 14 -3.96 -2.65 4.97
N GLN A 15 -2.73 -2.17 4.85
CA GLN A 15 -2.20 -1.54 3.65
C GLN A 15 -2.00 -2.54 2.51
N ILE A 16 -1.43 -3.72 2.79
CA ILE A 16 -1.12 -4.71 1.74
C ILE A 16 -2.40 -5.17 1.04
N PRO A 17 -3.42 -5.71 1.74
CA PRO A 17 -4.66 -6.12 1.07
C PRO A 17 -5.36 -4.96 0.37
N MET A 18 -5.46 -3.79 1.03
CA MET A 18 -6.12 -2.63 0.47
C MET A 18 -5.47 -2.19 -0.85
N ASN A 19 -4.15 -2.03 -0.86
CA ASN A 19 -3.41 -1.62 -2.05
C ASN A 19 -3.51 -2.67 -3.17
N LEU A 20 -3.20 -3.94 -2.88
CA LEU A 20 -3.13 -4.97 -3.91
C LEU A 20 -4.50 -5.29 -4.51
N ILE A 21 -5.56 -5.34 -3.69
CA ILE A 21 -6.92 -5.59 -4.17
C ILE A 21 -7.38 -4.44 -5.06
N LEU A 22 -7.22 -3.18 -4.60
CA LEU A 22 -7.62 -2.02 -5.39
C LEU A 22 -6.82 -1.90 -6.69
N SER A 23 -5.53 -2.19 -6.67
CA SER A 23 -4.68 -2.20 -7.86
C SER A 23 -5.08 -3.29 -8.84
N LEU A 24 -5.38 -4.50 -8.35
CA LEU A 24 -5.83 -5.61 -9.18
C LEU A 24 -7.20 -5.32 -9.81
N VAL A 25 -8.15 -4.81 -9.02
CA VAL A 25 -9.46 -4.39 -9.54
C VAL A 25 -9.31 -3.31 -10.60
N ALA A 26 -8.48 -2.29 -10.36
CA ALA A 26 -8.21 -1.25 -11.34
C ALA A 26 -7.60 -1.82 -12.64
N ALA A 27 -6.63 -2.75 -12.54
CA ALA A 27 -6.03 -3.40 -13.68
C ALA A 27 -7.04 -4.24 -14.48
N LEU A 28 -7.89 -5.01 -13.79
CA LEU A 28 -8.95 -5.81 -14.44
C LEU A 28 -9.99 -4.92 -15.15
N ILE A 29 -10.34 -3.77 -14.57
CA ILE A 29 -11.24 -2.80 -15.20
C ILE A 29 -10.58 -2.23 -16.46
N LEU A 30 -9.31 -1.85 -16.41
CA LEU A 30 -8.57 -1.32 -17.56
C LEU A 30 -8.37 -2.37 -18.67
N ASP A 31 -8.20 -3.64 -18.30
CA ASP A 31 -8.10 -4.75 -19.26
C ASP A 31 -9.44 -5.12 -19.89
N SER A 32 -10.55 -4.63 -19.36
CA SER A 32 -11.86 -4.83 -19.97
C SER A 32 -11.96 -4.05 -21.28
N GLN A 33 -12.38 -4.70 -22.39
CA GLN A 33 -12.54 -4.07 -23.70
C GLN A 33 -13.60 -2.94 -23.75
N ARG A 34 -14.22 -2.62 -22.60
CA ARG A 34 -15.27 -1.60 -22.50
C ARG A 34 -14.74 -0.16 -22.47
N ILE A 35 -13.45 0.04 -22.13
CA ILE A 35 -12.86 1.37 -22.00
C ILE A 35 -12.21 1.78 -23.33
N ARG A 36 -12.76 2.78 -23.99
CA ARG A 36 -12.33 3.24 -25.32
C ARG A 36 -11.01 4.04 -25.31
N HIS A 37 -10.69 4.72 -24.21
CA HIS A 37 -9.48 5.56 -24.05
C HIS A 37 -8.69 5.16 -22.78
N ILE A 38 -8.12 3.96 -22.80
CA ILE A 38 -7.40 3.37 -21.65
C ILE A 38 -6.22 4.23 -21.17
N ALA A 39 -5.61 5.01 -22.05
CA ALA A 39 -4.43 5.83 -21.71
C ALA A 39 -4.72 6.87 -20.61
N VAL A 40 -5.88 7.53 -20.65
CA VAL A 40 -6.22 8.59 -19.71
C VAL A 40 -6.39 8.06 -18.28
N PRO A 41 -7.28 7.10 -17.99
CA PRO A 41 -7.42 6.58 -16.63
C PRO A 41 -6.13 5.90 -16.13
N ARG A 42 -5.35 5.27 -17.00
CA ARG A 42 -4.05 4.70 -16.64
C ARG A 42 -3.07 5.76 -16.15
N ILE A 43 -2.95 6.89 -16.85
CA ILE A 43 -2.09 8.01 -16.45
C ILE A 43 -2.59 8.63 -15.15
N LEU A 44 -3.89 8.89 -15.03
CA LEU A 44 -4.48 9.50 -13.84
C LEU A 44 -4.28 8.65 -12.58
N LEU A 45 -4.44 7.33 -12.68
CA LEU A 45 -4.20 6.41 -11.57
C LEU A 45 -2.71 6.29 -11.21
N PHE A 46 -1.81 6.44 -12.19
CA PHE A 46 -0.37 6.38 -11.97
C PHE A 46 0.22 7.69 -11.44
N LEU A 47 -0.41 8.84 -11.72
CA LEU A 47 0.11 10.16 -11.37
C LEU A 47 0.48 10.32 -9.88
N PRO A 48 -0.27 9.79 -8.90
CA PRO A 48 0.09 9.85 -7.50
C PRO A 48 1.47 9.25 -7.18
N TYR A 49 1.88 8.22 -7.89
CA TYR A 49 3.19 7.60 -7.70
C TYR A 49 4.37 8.54 -8.02
N ALA A 50 4.17 9.51 -8.90
CA ALA A 50 5.17 10.52 -9.23
C ALA A 50 5.34 11.58 -8.12
N VAL A 51 4.42 11.65 -7.15
CA VAL A 51 4.50 12.59 -6.03
C VAL A 51 5.50 12.08 -5.00
N PRO A 52 6.54 12.85 -4.62
CA PRO A 52 7.46 12.44 -3.56
C PRO A 52 6.71 12.13 -2.26
N GLY A 53 7.03 11.00 -1.60
CA GLY A 53 6.30 10.52 -0.42
C GLY A 53 6.20 11.53 0.72
N VAL A 54 7.24 12.35 0.94
CA VAL A 54 7.21 13.45 1.91
C VAL A 54 6.13 14.49 1.57
N ILE A 55 6.02 14.85 0.29
CA ILE A 55 5.00 15.81 -0.19
C ILE A 55 3.61 15.19 -0.06
N ALA A 56 3.46 13.92 -0.42
CA ALA A 56 2.19 13.20 -0.24
C ALA A 56 1.76 13.19 1.23
N ALA A 57 2.67 12.88 2.17
CA ALA A 57 2.37 12.88 3.60
C ALA A 57 1.97 14.26 4.13
N LEU A 58 2.64 15.33 3.70
CA LEU A 58 2.29 16.71 4.06
C LEU A 58 0.90 17.10 3.51
N MET A 59 0.64 16.81 2.23
CA MET A 59 -0.63 17.11 1.57
C MET A 59 -1.79 16.39 2.27
N TRP A 60 -1.66 15.09 2.52
CA TRP A 60 -2.68 14.31 3.20
C TRP A 60 -2.84 14.71 4.67
N GLY A 61 -1.72 15.06 5.36
CA GLY A 61 -1.78 15.62 6.72
C GLY A 61 -2.65 16.88 6.79
N TYR A 62 -2.55 17.76 5.79
CA TYR A 62 -3.43 18.92 5.67
C TYR A 62 -4.88 18.54 5.34
N ILE A 63 -5.08 17.60 4.40
CA ILE A 63 -6.43 17.11 4.00
C ILE A 63 -7.18 16.52 5.20
N TYR A 64 -6.47 15.82 6.09
CA TYR A 64 -7.04 15.20 7.31
C TYR A 64 -7.30 16.19 8.45
N GLY A 65 -6.87 17.44 8.32
CA GLY A 65 -7.05 18.44 9.37
C GLY A 65 -8.53 18.71 9.71
N ASP A 66 -8.86 18.75 11.00
CA ASP A 66 -10.23 18.83 11.49
C ASP A 66 -10.96 20.12 11.10
N LYS A 67 -10.26 21.26 11.12
CA LYS A 67 -10.88 22.60 10.90
C LYS A 67 -10.72 23.12 9.47
N TYR A 68 -9.53 22.98 8.91
CA TYR A 68 -9.15 23.57 7.63
C TYR A 68 -8.90 22.54 6.55
N GLY A 69 -8.86 21.27 6.90
CA GLY A 69 -8.69 20.17 5.96
C GLY A 69 -9.96 19.91 5.16
N LEU A 70 -9.79 19.26 4.01
CA LEU A 70 -10.89 18.93 3.12
C LEU A 70 -11.99 18.09 3.82
N PHE A 71 -11.58 17.12 4.64
CA PHE A 71 -12.50 16.29 5.43
C PHE A 71 -13.33 17.11 6.41
N GLY A 72 -12.70 18.07 7.11
CA GLY A 72 -13.39 18.99 8.01
C GLY A 72 -14.40 19.87 7.30
N GLN A 73 -14.01 20.44 6.16
CA GLN A 73 -14.89 21.30 5.37
C GLN A 73 -16.09 20.54 4.79
N ILE A 74 -15.87 19.36 4.21
CA ILE A 74 -16.97 18.52 3.67
C ILE A 74 -17.92 18.11 4.80
N ALA A 75 -17.42 17.64 5.92
CA ALA A 75 -18.26 17.25 7.06
C ALA A 75 -19.08 18.44 7.59
N GLY A 76 -18.47 19.63 7.67
CA GLY A 76 -19.13 20.87 8.05
C GLY A 76 -20.28 21.26 7.11
N MET A 77 -20.18 21.02 5.80
CA MET A 77 -21.28 21.25 4.84
C MET A 77 -22.50 20.36 5.12
N PHE A 78 -22.27 19.16 5.67
CA PHE A 78 -23.35 18.24 6.05
C PHE A 78 -23.77 18.37 7.52
N GLY A 79 -23.22 19.34 8.26
CA GLY A 79 -23.55 19.55 9.68
C GLY A 79 -23.07 18.42 10.62
N VAL A 80 -22.11 17.60 10.19
CA VAL A 80 -21.56 16.49 10.98
C VAL A 80 -20.11 16.77 11.37
N ALA A 81 -19.67 16.22 12.50
CA ALA A 81 -18.27 16.30 12.91
C ALA A 81 -17.42 15.41 12.01
N ALA A 82 -16.31 15.92 11.49
CA ALA A 82 -15.35 15.11 10.76
C ALA A 82 -14.70 14.07 11.68
N PRO A 83 -14.47 12.84 11.20
CA PRO A 83 -13.68 11.87 11.95
C PRO A 83 -12.23 12.39 12.06
N ASN A 84 -11.68 12.38 13.28
CA ASN A 84 -10.28 12.74 13.47
C ASN A 84 -9.37 11.63 12.93
N MET A 85 -9.00 11.76 11.64
CA MET A 85 -8.17 10.78 10.93
C MET A 85 -6.77 10.65 11.53
N LEU A 86 -6.28 11.68 12.22
CA LEU A 86 -4.97 11.68 12.89
C LEU A 86 -5.06 11.19 14.35
N SER A 87 -6.23 10.68 14.78
CA SER A 87 -6.40 10.08 16.11
C SER A 87 -5.63 8.76 16.22
N LYS A 88 -5.35 8.34 17.46
CA LYS A 88 -4.65 7.08 17.76
C LYS A 88 -5.32 5.84 17.13
N GLN A 89 -6.64 5.85 17.01
CA GLN A 89 -7.42 4.75 16.45
C GLN A 89 -7.32 4.68 14.91
N LEU A 90 -7.28 5.84 14.24
CA LEU A 90 -7.35 5.94 12.78
C LEU A 90 -5.99 6.20 12.12
N MET A 91 -4.95 6.54 12.88
CA MET A 91 -3.64 6.92 12.34
C MET A 91 -3.04 5.86 11.40
N LEU A 92 -3.08 4.58 11.77
CA LEU A 92 -2.53 3.51 10.91
C LEU A 92 -3.34 3.37 9.62
N PHE A 93 -4.66 3.58 9.69
CA PHE A 93 -5.52 3.60 8.51
C PHE A 93 -5.23 4.83 7.63
N ALA A 94 -5.04 6.01 8.24
CA ALA A 94 -4.67 7.22 7.51
C ALA A 94 -3.34 7.05 6.76
N ILE A 95 -2.31 6.49 7.42
CA ILE A 95 -1.03 6.18 6.78
C ILE A 95 -1.22 5.14 5.65
N ALA A 96 -2.01 4.08 5.89
CA ALA A 96 -2.29 3.06 4.88
C ALA A 96 -3.00 3.65 3.64
N ASN A 97 -3.91 4.60 3.84
CA ASN A 97 -4.56 5.31 2.75
C ASN A 97 -3.56 6.15 1.93
N ILE A 98 -2.65 6.90 2.58
CA ILE A 98 -1.61 7.68 1.88
C ILE A 98 -0.76 6.77 1.01
N CYS A 99 -0.23 5.69 1.58
CA CYS A 99 0.61 4.74 0.85
C CYS A 99 -0.17 4.03 -0.26
N THR A 100 -1.43 3.67 -0.03
CA THR A 100 -2.28 3.07 -1.07
C THR A 100 -2.50 4.06 -2.21
N TRP A 101 -2.82 5.31 -1.93
CA TRP A 101 -2.98 6.36 -2.94
C TRP A 101 -1.71 6.52 -3.77
N CYS A 102 -0.53 6.52 -3.15
CA CYS A 102 0.75 6.61 -3.86
C CYS A 102 1.02 5.39 -4.75
N PHE A 103 0.83 4.17 -4.22
CA PHE A 103 1.32 2.95 -4.87
C PHE A 103 0.28 2.20 -5.68
N LEU A 104 -1.01 2.55 -5.59
CA LEU A 104 -2.10 1.87 -6.31
C LEU A 104 -1.84 1.83 -7.81
N GLY A 105 -1.53 2.97 -8.42
CA GLY A 105 -1.30 3.06 -9.86
C GLY A 105 -0.05 2.32 -10.32
N TYR A 106 1.01 2.30 -9.50
CA TYR A 106 2.21 1.53 -9.79
C TYR A 106 1.91 0.01 -9.83
N ASN A 107 1.27 -0.53 -8.80
CA ASN A 107 0.89 -1.94 -8.76
C ASN A 107 -0.16 -2.29 -9.84
N MET A 108 -1.09 -1.38 -10.10
CA MET A 108 -2.06 -1.53 -11.20
C MET A 108 -1.37 -1.69 -12.56
N LEU A 109 -0.32 -0.90 -12.85
CA LEU A 109 0.44 -1.04 -14.10
C LEU A 109 1.17 -2.37 -14.19
N ILE A 110 1.72 -2.87 -13.09
CA ILE A 110 2.37 -4.21 -13.05
C ILE A 110 1.35 -5.29 -13.41
N TYR A 111 0.17 -5.28 -12.78
CA TYR A 111 -0.90 -6.25 -13.07
C TYR A 111 -1.43 -6.10 -14.49
N TYR A 112 -1.68 -4.87 -14.93
CA TYR A 112 -2.15 -4.59 -16.29
C TYR A 112 -1.17 -5.10 -17.35
N SER A 113 0.14 -4.90 -17.15
CA SER A 113 1.17 -5.41 -18.07
C SER A 113 1.19 -6.93 -18.13
N ALA A 114 0.95 -7.61 -17.01
CA ALA A 114 0.84 -9.07 -16.98
C ALA A 114 -0.43 -9.57 -17.67
N LEU A 115 -1.56 -8.86 -17.51
CA LEU A 115 -2.84 -9.20 -18.15
C LEU A 115 -2.78 -9.10 -19.68
N ILE A 116 -2.13 -8.07 -20.23
CA ILE A 116 -1.94 -7.91 -21.68
C ILE A 116 -1.12 -9.07 -22.27
N GLY A 117 -0.24 -9.69 -21.51
CA GLY A 117 0.56 -10.82 -21.94
C GLY A 117 -0.23 -12.13 -22.10
N ILE A 118 -1.49 -12.19 -21.66
CA ILE A 118 -2.33 -13.39 -21.76
C ILE A 118 -2.87 -13.51 -23.20
N PRO A 119 -2.71 -14.66 -23.88
CA PRO A 119 -3.25 -14.87 -25.23
C PRO A 119 -4.77 -14.67 -25.30
N ASN A 120 -5.25 -13.94 -26.30
CA ASN A 120 -6.67 -13.66 -26.49
C ASN A 120 -7.53 -14.90 -26.68
N ASP A 121 -6.96 -15.96 -27.26
CA ASP A 121 -7.64 -17.24 -27.50
C ASP A 121 -8.25 -17.84 -26.22
N LEU A 122 -7.59 -17.62 -25.06
CA LEU A 122 -8.12 -18.06 -23.77
C LEU A 122 -9.38 -17.31 -23.36
N TYR A 123 -9.48 -16.03 -23.70
CA TYR A 123 -10.67 -15.22 -23.44
C TYR A 123 -11.82 -15.56 -24.36
N GLU A 124 -11.51 -15.80 -25.66
CA GLU A 124 -12.49 -16.17 -26.65
C GLU A 124 -13.09 -17.54 -26.35
N SER A 125 -12.26 -18.54 -26.04
CA SER A 125 -12.72 -19.86 -25.63
C SER A 125 -13.65 -19.79 -24.41
N ALA A 126 -13.26 -19.05 -23.37
CA ALA A 126 -14.08 -18.89 -22.17
C ALA A 126 -15.43 -18.20 -22.47
N ARG A 127 -15.46 -17.24 -23.42
CA ARG A 127 -16.71 -16.58 -23.85
C ARG A 127 -17.61 -17.52 -24.66
N ILE A 128 -17.04 -18.37 -25.50
CA ILE A 128 -17.79 -19.39 -26.21
C ILE A 128 -18.45 -20.38 -25.24
N ASP A 129 -17.74 -20.71 -24.14
CA ASP A 129 -18.27 -21.53 -23.04
C ASP A 129 -19.31 -20.80 -22.17
N GLY A 130 -19.68 -19.54 -22.51
CA GLY A 130 -20.69 -18.76 -21.81
C GLY A 130 -20.19 -18.12 -20.48
N ALA A 131 -18.88 -18.02 -20.27
CA ALA A 131 -18.36 -17.40 -19.05
C ALA A 131 -18.59 -15.88 -19.04
N SER A 132 -19.12 -15.35 -17.93
CA SER A 132 -19.19 -13.91 -17.69
C SER A 132 -17.81 -13.30 -17.50
N GLU A 133 -17.65 -11.99 -17.71
CA GLU A 133 -16.38 -11.26 -17.50
C GLU A 133 -15.81 -11.47 -16.08
N LEU A 134 -16.67 -11.53 -15.07
CA LEU A 134 -16.25 -11.80 -13.70
C LEU A 134 -15.71 -13.24 -13.56
N ARG A 135 -16.35 -14.20 -14.21
CA ARG A 135 -15.87 -15.60 -14.23
C ARG A 135 -14.55 -15.72 -14.97
N ILE A 136 -14.37 -15.00 -16.09
CA ILE A 136 -13.10 -14.92 -16.82
C ILE A 136 -12.00 -14.31 -15.93
N ALA A 137 -12.31 -13.25 -15.18
CA ALA A 137 -11.36 -12.64 -14.26
C ALA A 137 -10.85 -13.65 -13.21
N TRP A 138 -11.75 -14.39 -12.55
CA TRP A 138 -11.39 -15.34 -11.50
C TRP A 138 -10.79 -16.65 -12.01
N SER A 139 -11.29 -17.19 -13.14
CA SER A 139 -10.91 -18.52 -13.62
C SER A 139 -9.80 -18.51 -14.65
N VAL A 140 -9.55 -17.36 -15.33
CA VAL A 140 -8.53 -17.23 -16.37
C VAL A 140 -7.49 -16.18 -15.98
N LYS A 141 -7.89 -14.92 -15.80
CA LYS A 141 -6.95 -13.80 -15.63
C LYS A 141 -6.10 -13.91 -14.35
N ILE A 142 -6.75 -14.03 -13.20
CA ILE A 142 -6.04 -14.10 -11.90
C ILE A 142 -5.10 -15.32 -11.81
N PRO A 143 -5.51 -16.54 -12.21
CA PRO A 143 -4.60 -17.67 -12.24
C PRO A 143 -3.39 -17.50 -13.15
N GLN A 144 -3.53 -16.83 -14.30
CA GLN A 144 -2.43 -16.61 -15.24
C GLN A 144 -1.39 -15.61 -14.73
N ILE A 145 -1.79 -14.67 -13.87
CA ILE A 145 -0.87 -13.66 -13.30
C ILE A 145 -0.43 -13.97 -11.86
N LYS A 146 -0.57 -15.22 -11.39
CA LYS A 146 -0.21 -15.62 -10.01
C LYS A 146 1.19 -15.18 -9.61
N SER A 147 2.19 -15.43 -10.44
CA SER A 147 3.58 -15.02 -10.18
C SER A 147 3.71 -13.51 -10.00
N THR A 148 3.02 -12.74 -10.81
CA THR A 148 3.01 -11.27 -10.67
C THR A 148 2.36 -10.84 -9.35
N ILE A 149 1.28 -11.51 -8.93
CA ILE A 149 0.64 -11.23 -7.64
C ILE A 149 1.60 -11.56 -6.49
N VAL A 150 2.26 -12.72 -6.52
CA VAL A 150 3.24 -13.09 -5.49
C VAL A 150 4.39 -12.10 -5.44
N MET A 151 4.90 -11.67 -6.59
CA MET A 151 5.96 -10.67 -6.66
C MET A 151 5.53 -9.32 -6.05
N THR A 152 4.33 -8.83 -6.35
CA THR A 152 3.83 -7.56 -5.78
C THR A 152 3.55 -7.67 -4.29
N VAL A 153 3.08 -8.83 -3.78
CA VAL A 153 2.97 -9.10 -2.34
C VAL A 153 4.33 -9.01 -1.67
N LEU A 154 5.37 -9.64 -2.24
CA LEU A 154 6.73 -9.58 -1.70
C LEU A 154 7.26 -8.14 -1.61
N PHE A 155 7.13 -7.35 -2.68
CA PHE A 155 7.53 -5.95 -2.66
C PHE A 155 6.72 -5.12 -1.67
N SER A 156 5.42 -5.37 -1.54
CA SER A 156 4.58 -4.68 -0.57
C SER A 156 5.00 -5.01 0.87
N VAL A 157 5.32 -6.27 1.18
CA VAL A 157 5.83 -6.66 2.50
C VAL A 157 7.15 -5.96 2.81
N ILE A 158 8.09 -5.92 1.86
CA ILE A 158 9.35 -5.21 2.04
C ILE A 158 9.10 -3.71 2.31
N GLY A 159 8.26 -3.07 1.50
CA GLY A 159 7.94 -1.66 1.64
C GLY A 159 7.24 -1.32 2.96
N THR A 160 6.29 -2.14 3.40
CA THR A 160 5.57 -1.92 4.67
C THR A 160 6.47 -2.03 5.90
N LEU A 161 7.45 -2.93 5.87
CA LEU A 161 8.42 -3.08 6.95
C LEU A 161 9.45 -1.93 6.98
N GLN A 162 9.57 -1.16 5.90
CA GLN A 162 10.41 0.03 5.81
C GLN A 162 9.66 1.33 6.15
N LEU A 163 8.44 1.26 6.67
CA LEU A 163 7.61 2.42 7.01
C LEU A 163 8.35 3.42 7.91
N PHE A 164 8.61 4.62 7.37
CA PHE A 164 9.33 5.69 8.05
C PHE A 164 8.82 7.09 7.68
N ASN A 165 8.76 7.44 6.39
CA ASN A 165 8.52 8.80 5.92
C ASN A 165 7.16 9.34 6.36
N GLU A 166 6.08 8.62 6.08
CA GLU A 166 4.71 9.06 6.32
C GLU A 166 4.47 9.32 7.82
N PRO A 167 4.76 8.38 8.74
CA PRO A 167 4.55 8.66 10.15
C PRO A 167 5.54 9.70 10.69
N ASN A 168 6.78 9.78 10.17
CA ASN A 168 7.74 10.79 10.62
C ASN A 168 7.27 12.21 10.27
N ILE A 169 6.67 12.42 9.10
CA ILE A 169 6.11 13.69 8.68
C ILE A 169 4.83 14.01 9.45
N LEU A 170 3.89 13.04 9.55
CA LEU A 170 2.63 13.22 10.28
C LEU A 170 2.83 13.47 11.79
N ARG A 171 3.99 13.11 12.33
CA ARG A 171 4.34 13.40 13.72
C ARG A 171 4.27 14.89 14.06
N THR A 172 4.54 15.78 13.10
CA THR A 172 4.44 17.24 13.32
C THR A 172 2.98 17.67 13.54
N SER A 173 2.02 16.96 12.92
CA SER A 173 0.59 17.25 13.04
C SER A 173 -0.09 16.47 14.17
N ALA A 174 0.50 15.38 14.64
CA ALA A 174 -0.05 14.52 15.69
C ALA A 174 1.07 14.00 16.64
N PRO A 175 1.75 14.88 17.37
CA PRO A 175 2.89 14.53 18.23
C PRO A 175 2.50 13.59 19.38
N ASP A 176 1.27 13.69 19.88
CA ASP A 176 0.75 12.86 20.98
C ASP A 176 0.42 11.42 20.52
N VAL A 177 0.25 11.20 19.21
CA VAL A 177 -0.07 9.91 18.64
C VAL A 177 1.19 9.19 18.15
N ILE A 178 2.07 9.91 17.44
CA ILE A 178 3.28 9.36 16.85
C ILE A 178 4.49 9.71 17.73
N ASN A 179 4.85 8.79 18.62
CA ASN A 179 6.01 8.90 19.47
C ASN A 179 7.31 8.40 18.79
N SER A 180 8.45 8.56 19.48
CA SER A 180 9.78 8.15 18.99
C SER A 180 9.94 6.63 18.74
N GLY A 181 9.02 5.80 19.23
CA GLY A 181 9.02 4.35 19.06
C GLY A 181 7.87 3.84 18.20
N TYR A 182 7.20 4.71 17.42
CA TYR A 182 5.99 4.39 16.66
C TYR A 182 6.19 3.31 15.60
N THR A 183 7.35 3.32 14.93
CA THR A 183 7.84 2.23 14.07
C THR A 183 9.26 1.87 14.45
N PRO A 184 9.76 0.66 14.11
CA PRO A 184 11.17 0.30 14.33
C PRO A 184 12.15 1.28 13.65
N ASN A 185 11.81 1.76 12.45
CA ASN A 185 12.67 2.69 11.71
C ASN A 185 12.71 4.08 12.35
N ILE A 186 11.57 4.60 12.84
CA ILE A 186 11.55 5.87 13.61
C ILE A 186 12.36 5.70 14.90
N TYR A 187 12.24 4.58 15.58
CA TYR A 187 13.01 4.30 16.79
C TYR A 187 14.52 4.31 16.51
N THR A 188 14.94 3.59 15.47
CA THR A 188 16.35 3.53 15.06
C THR A 188 16.89 4.90 14.64
N TYR A 189 16.10 5.66 13.88
CA TYR A 189 16.44 7.04 13.50
C TYR A 189 16.63 7.93 14.71
N ASN A 190 15.70 7.90 15.67
CA ASN A 190 15.81 8.70 16.89
C ASN A 190 17.02 8.30 17.75
N LEU A 191 17.37 7.01 17.82
CA LEU A 191 18.57 6.56 18.51
C LEU A 191 19.84 7.12 17.86
N ALA A 192 19.93 7.09 16.54
CA ALA A 192 21.11 7.52 15.81
C ALA A 192 21.31 9.05 15.88
N PHE A 193 20.24 9.81 15.60
CA PHE A 193 20.35 11.26 15.37
C PHE A 193 19.97 12.11 16.58
N ASN A 194 18.99 11.69 17.37
CA ASN A 194 18.56 12.44 18.56
C ASN A 194 19.25 11.94 19.84
N GLY A 195 19.44 10.61 19.94
CA GLY A 195 20.09 9.98 21.09
C GLY A 195 21.62 9.88 20.98
N GLN A 196 22.19 10.25 19.84
CA GLN A 196 23.64 10.18 19.54
C GLN A 196 24.26 8.80 19.83
N ASN A 197 23.46 7.73 19.79
CA ASN A 197 23.90 6.37 20.05
C ASN A 197 23.92 5.54 18.75
N VAL A 198 24.83 5.91 17.86
CA VAL A 198 24.96 5.33 16.51
C VAL A 198 25.24 3.83 16.57
N ASN A 199 26.07 3.38 17.50
CA ASN A 199 26.43 1.97 17.64
C ASN A 199 25.20 1.10 18.00
N TYR A 200 24.38 1.57 18.92
CA TYR A 200 23.14 0.86 19.28
C TYR A 200 22.10 0.94 18.17
N ALA A 201 21.98 2.06 17.48
CA ALA A 201 21.11 2.21 16.32
C ALA A 201 21.51 1.22 15.20
N ALA A 202 22.81 1.06 14.93
CA ALA A 202 23.31 0.08 13.97
C ALA A 202 22.94 -1.36 14.36
N ALA A 203 23.11 -1.73 15.62
CA ALA A 203 22.71 -3.05 16.12
C ALA A 203 21.20 -3.30 15.96
N VAL A 204 20.36 -2.30 16.29
CA VAL A 204 18.91 -2.39 16.10
C VAL A 204 18.55 -2.52 14.62
N SER A 205 19.21 -1.77 13.73
CA SER A 205 19.00 -1.87 12.27
C SER A 205 19.30 -3.27 11.74
N LEU A 206 20.37 -3.90 12.20
CA LEU A 206 20.71 -5.27 11.82
C LEU A 206 19.63 -6.26 12.27
N VAL A 207 19.16 -6.15 13.50
CA VAL A 207 18.08 -7.01 14.02
C VAL A 207 16.79 -6.82 13.20
N VAL A 208 16.41 -5.59 12.91
CA VAL A 208 15.25 -5.29 12.05
C VAL A 208 15.44 -5.90 10.67
N GLY A 209 16.63 -5.75 10.07
CA GLY A 209 16.95 -6.33 8.76
C GLY A 209 16.81 -7.85 8.73
N ILE A 210 17.29 -8.54 9.76
CA ILE A 210 17.15 -10.00 9.88
C ILE A 210 15.67 -10.40 9.98
N ILE A 211 14.88 -9.69 10.77
CA ILE A 211 13.43 -9.95 10.90
C ILE A 211 12.73 -9.75 9.55
N VAL A 212 13.06 -8.68 8.83
CA VAL A 212 12.52 -8.43 7.47
C VAL A 212 12.87 -9.57 6.52
N MET A 213 14.14 -9.99 6.49
CA MET A 213 14.57 -11.11 5.64
C MET A 213 13.84 -12.40 5.96
N ALA A 214 13.65 -12.72 7.25
CA ALA A 214 12.92 -13.92 7.68
C ALA A 214 11.44 -13.86 7.22
N LEU A 215 10.77 -12.71 7.39
CA LEU A 215 9.38 -12.55 6.95
C LEU A 215 9.24 -12.66 5.43
N VAL A 216 10.14 -12.04 4.68
CA VAL A 216 10.15 -12.13 3.20
C VAL A 216 10.38 -13.56 2.73
N ALA A 217 11.29 -14.30 3.39
CA ALA A 217 11.52 -15.71 3.07
C ALA A 217 10.26 -16.57 3.32
N VAL A 218 9.54 -16.35 4.42
CA VAL A 218 8.28 -17.04 4.72
C VAL A 218 7.23 -16.73 3.66
N VAL A 219 7.03 -15.45 3.29
CA VAL A 219 6.07 -15.04 2.25
C VAL A 219 6.43 -15.66 0.90
N LYS A 220 7.72 -15.71 0.54
CA LYS A 220 8.19 -16.34 -0.70
C LYS A 220 7.88 -17.85 -0.71
N ILE A 221 8.13 -18.56 0.39
CA ILE A 221 7.84 -20.00 0.48
C ILE A 221 6.33 -20.27 0.31
N ILE A 222 5.48 -19.44 0.95
CA ILE A 222 4.02 -19.55 0.82
C ILE A 222 3.59 -19.23 -0.63
N GLY A 223 4.15 -18.17 -1.23
CA GLY A 223 3.89 -17.76 -2.59
C GLY A 223 4.22 -18.86 -3.60
N ASN A 224 5.42 -19.45 -3.52
CA ASN A 224 5.84 -20.54 -4.41
C ASN A 224 4.89 -21.76 -4.32
N LYS A 225 4.38 -22.07 -3.13
CA LYS A 225 3.40 -23.17 -2.97
C LYS A 225 2.06 -22.85 -3.64
N TRP A 226 1.68 -21.58 -3.71
CA TRP A 226 0.44 -21.15 -4.37
C TRP A 226 0.60 -21.09 -5.89
N GLU A 227 1.76 -20.70 -6.39
CA GLU A 227 2.09 -20.69 -7.82
C GLU A 227 2.07 -22.11 -8.42
N ASN A 228 2.58 -23.09 -7.67
CA ASN A 228 2.71 -24.48 -8.13
C ASN A 228 1.41 -25.31 -7.99
N LYS A 229 0.33 -24.73 -7.49
CA LYS A 229 -1.02 -25.31 -7.47
C LYS A 229 -1.87 -24.79 -8.63
#